data_e4297b98a51728b39d3e97549f5b5f7d
#
_entry.id   e4297b98a51728b39d3e97549f5b5f7d
#
_cell.length_a   1.000
_cell.length_b   1.000
_cell.length_c   1.000
_cell.angle_alpha   90.00
_cell.angle_beta   90.00
_cell.angle_gamma   90.00
#
_symmetry.space_group_name_H-M   'P 1'
#
loop_
_entity.id
_entity.type
_entity.pdbx_description
1 polymer ?
#
loop_
_entity_poly.entity_id
_entity_poly.type
_entity_poly.pdbx_seq_one_letter_code
_entity_poly.pdbx_strand_id
1 'polypeptide(L)'
;MPTIVKRTTLIVRDVARSQAFYRDVLGFTTWYDDEIVVSGRGLAAGNPGDRTRLVIMKAQDPVIGMLGLLQFVDAPLPAPAERTRLGIGDVVFVMQTDDVAGVHARALAFGARIYAAPH
;
A
#
# COMPACT_ATOMS: atom_id res chain seq x y z
N MET A 1 -1.31 -15.62 -24.17
CA MET A 1 -0.34 -15.14 -23.17
C MET A 1 -1.05 -14.87 -21.84
N PRO A 2 -0.49 -15.31 -20.74
CA PRO A 2 -1.03 -14.90 -19.45
C PRO A 2 -0.91 -13.40 -19.25
N THR A 3 -1.91 -12.83 -18.62
CA THR A 3 -1.86 -11.44 -18.17
C THR A 3 -0.97 -11.35 -16.92
N ILE A 4 -0.24 -10.28 -16.76
CA ILE A 4 0.62 -10.05 -15.60
C ILE A 4 -0.06 -9.11 -14.60
N VAL A 5 0.28 -9.27 -13.32
CA VAL A 5 -0.05 -8.28 -12.30
C VAL A 5 1.10 -7.28 -12.24
N LYS A 6 0.92 -6.12 -12.85
CA LYS A 6 1.95 -5.09 -12.91
C LYS A 6 2.08 -4.34 -11.60
N ARG A 7 0.95 -3.99 -11.01
CA ARG A 7 0.88 -3.15 -9.82
C ARG A 7 -0.37 -3.50 -9.02
N THR A 8 -0.27 -3.43 -7.72
CA THR A 8 -1.40 -3.52 -6.80
C THR A 8 -1.60 -2.16 -6.15
N THR A 9 -2.83 -1.66 -6.14
CA THR A 9 -3.16 -0.39 -5.50
C THR A 9 -3.99 -0.65 -4.25
N LEU A 10 -3.55 -0.09 -3.13
CA LEU A 10 -4.26 -0.12 -1.85
C LEU A 10 -4.90 1.24 -1.62
N ILE A 11 -6.16 1.23 -1.23
CA ILE A 11 -6.83 2.45 -0.76
C ILE A 11 -6.53 2.57 0.72
N VAL A 12 -5.92 3.69 1.12
CA VAL A 12 -5.42 3.90 2.48
C VAL A 12 -6.01 5.18 3.07
N ARG A 13 -6.03 5.27 4.40
CA ARG A 13 -6.57 6.46 5.07
C ARG A 13 -5.51 7.54 5.30
N ASP A 14 -4.24 7.18 5.31
CA ASP A 14 -3.12 8.10 5.52
C ASP A 14 -1.97 7.68 4.61
N VAL A 15 -1.93 8.27 3.42
CA VAL A 15 -0.94 7.90 2.40
C VAL A 15 0.47 8.26 2.83
N ALA A 16 0.67 9.34 3.58
CA ALA A 16 1.99 9.73 4.04
C ALA A 16 2.57 8.70 5.02
N ARG A 17 1.75 8.19 5.92
CA ARG A 17 2.15 7.14 6.84
C ARG A 17 2.43 5.83 6.12
N SER A 18 1.58 5.45 5.18
CA SER A 18 1.80 4.24 4.38
C SER A 18 3.07 4.35 3.54
N GLN A 19 3.30 5.50 2.90
CA GLN A 19 4.54 5.75 2.16
C GLN A 19 5.77 5.61 3.06
N ALA A 20 5.72 6.18 4.26
CA ALA A 20 6.81 6.09 5.21
C ALA A 20 7.08 4.64 5.62
N PHE A 21 6.04 3.83 5.81
CA PHE A 21 6.20 2.41 6.14
C PHE A 21 6.94 1.66 5.03
N TYR A 22 6.48 1.76 3.79
CA TYR A 22 7.10 1.03 2.68
C TYR A 22 8.52 1.53 2.39
N ARG A 23 8.77 2.82 2.58
CA ARG A 23 10.11 3.39 2.42
C ARG A 23 11.05 2.99 3.55
N ASP A 24 10.66 3.21 4.79
CA ASP A 24 11.57 3.14 5.94
C ASP A 24 11.71 1.73 6.50
N VAL A 25 10.65 0.92 6.41
CA VAL A 25 10.67 -0.46 6.90
C VAL A 25 11.11 -1.44 5.81
N LEU A 26 10.56 -1.31 4.60
CA LEU A 26 10.78 -2.26 3.52
C LEU A 26 11.76 -1.80 2.46
N GLY A 27 12.21 -0.55 2.50
CA GLY A 27 13.22 -0.04 1.58
C GLY A 27 12.70 0.25 0.17
N PHE A 28 11.41 0.42 0.00
CA PHE A 28 10.84 0.81 -1.28
C PHE A 28 11.18 2.26 -1.59
N THR A 29 11.20 2.61 -2.88
CA THR A 29 11.42 3.98 -3.33
C THR A 29 10.15 4.53 -3.96
N THR A 30 9.91 5.83 -3.77
CA THR A 30 8.80 6.51 -4.41
C THR A 30 9.10 6.72 -5.88
N TRP A 31 8.22 6.21 -6.76
CA TRP A 31 8.32 6.40 -8.20
C TRP A 31 7.38 7.49 -8.70
N TYR A 32 6.22 7.64 -8.06
CA TYR A 32 5.19 8.62 -8.45
C TYR A 32 4.51 9.14 -7.20
N ASP A 33 4.24 10.42 -7.14
CA ASP A 33 3.50 11.04 -6.03
C ASP A 33 2.82 12.30 -6.55
N ASP A 34 1.51 12.22 -6.77
CA ASP A 34 0.74 13.35 -7.28
C ASP A 34 -0.73 13.27 -6.89
N GLU A 35 -1.42 14.37 -7.07
CA GLU A 35 -2.86 14.46 -6.90
C GLU A 35 -3.55 13.97 -8.16
N ILE A 36 -4.61 13.18 -8.00
CA ILE A 36 -5.44 12.68 -9.09
C ILE A 36 -6.89 12.94 -8.76
N VAL A 37 -7.62 13.49 -9.72
CA VAL A 37 -9.07 13.61 -9.65
C VAL A 37 -9.68 12.38 -10.30
N VAL A 38 -10.52 11.65 -9.55
CA VAL A 38 -11.12 10.42 -10.08
C VAL A 38 -12.19 10.74 -11.11
N SER A 39 -12.19 9.97 -12.20
CA SER A 39 -13.15 10.14 -13.30
C SER A 39 -14.48 9.45 -13.04
N GLY A 40 -14.52 8.50 -12.11
CA GLY A 40 -15.66 7.61 -11.89
C GLY A 40 -15.72 6.42 -12.83
N ARG A 41 -14.72 6.24 -13.69
CA ARG A 41 -14.69 5.16 -14.70
C ARG A 41 -13.60 4.14 -14.45
N GLY A 42 -12.46 4.56 -13.92
CA GLY A 42 -11.30 3.68 -13.74
C GLY A 42 -11.26 2.95 -12.41
N LEU A 43 -12.03 3.38 -11.44
CA LEU A 43 -12.02 2.82 -10.09
C LEU A 43 -13.42 2.96 -9.48
N ALA A 44 -13.94 1.87 -8.94
CA ALA A 44 -15.25 1.84 -8.29
C ALA A 44 -15.14 2.26 -6.83
N ALA A 45 -14.67 3.48 -6.58
CA ALA A 45 -14.54 4.04 -5.24
C ALA A 45 -14.72 5.56 -5.31
N GLY A 46 -15.33 6.14 -4.28
CA GLY A 46 -15.63 7.56 -4.24
C GLY A 46 -16.62 7.99 -5.32
N ASN A 47 -16.60 9.27 -5.64
CA ASN A 47 -17.47 9.87 -6.65
C ASN A 47 -16.63 10.59 -7.72
N PRO A 48 -17.15 10.71 -8.94
CA PRO A 48 -16.47 11.51 -9.97
C PRO A 48 -16.16 12.92 -9.46
N GLY A 49 -14.94 13.39 -9.66
CA GLY A 49 -14.48 14.69 -9.20
C GLY A 49 -13.82 14.69 -7.83
N ASP A 50 -13.87 13.60 -7.09
CA ASP A 50 -13.15 13.51 -5.81
C ASP A 50 -11.64 13.62 -6.03
N ARG A 51 -10.98 14.39 -5.16
CA ARG A 51 -9.53 14.52 -5.19
C ARG A 51 -8.89 13.40 -4.37
N THR A 52 -7.84 12.84 -4.93
CA THR A 52 -7.04 11.79 -4.28
C THR A 52 -5.56 12.14 -4.36
N ARG A 53 -4.78 11.55 -3.48
CA ARG A 53 -3.32 11.51 -3.62
C ARG A 53 -2.91 10.07 -3.91
N LEU A 54 -2.19 9.89 -5.01
CA LEU A 54 -1.65 8.59 -5.42
C LEU A 54 -0.14 8.61 -5.28
N VAL A 55 0.36 7.67 -4.49
CA VAL A 55 1.79 7.41 -4.35
C VAL A 55 2.05 6.02 -4.89
N ILE A 56 3.00 5.88 -5.82
CA ILE A 56 3.41 4.58 -6.34
C ILE A 56 4.83 4.31 -5.86
N MET A 57 5.00 3.17 -5.19
CA MET A 57 6.27 2.73 -4.64
C MET A 57 6.78 1.53 -5.43
N LYS A 58 8.08 1.44 -5.63
CA LYS A 58 8.71 0.29 -6.28
C LYS A 58 9.83 -0.29 -5.43
N ALA A 59 10.00 -1.61 -5.53
CA ALA A 59 11.10 -2.35 -4.93
C ALA A 59 12.25 -2.48 -5.94
N GLN A 60 12.81 -3.66 -6.09
CA GLN A 60 13.94 -3.89 -7.00
C GLN A 60 13.56 -3.90 -8.46
N ASP A 61 12.42 -4.50 -8.80
CA ASP A 61 12.00 -4.58 -10.19
C ASP A 61 11.49 -3.21 -10.66
N PRO A 62 11.95 -2.72 -11.82
CA PRO A 62 11.56 -1.40 -12.29
C PRO A 62 10.12 -1.33 -12.84
N VAL A 63 9.46 -2.47 -13.06
CA VAL A 63 8.14 -2.52 -13.71
C VAL A 63 7.13 -3.33 -12.92
N ILE A 64 7.53 -4.51 -12.42
CA ILE A 64 6.64 -5.48 -11.78
C ILE A 64 6.71 -5.36 -10.26
N GLY A 65 5.56 -5.54 -9.59
CA GLY A 65 5.51 -5.55 -8.12
C GLY A 65 5.43 -4.18 -7.48
N MET A 66 5.11 -3.14 -8.23
CA MET A 66 4.87 -1.83 -7.65
C MET A 66 3.62 -1.83 -6.78
N LEU A 67 3.62 -1.01 -5.75
CA LEU A 67 2.45 -0.75 -4.90
C LEU A 67 1.97 0.68 -5.12
N GLY A 68 0.69 0.83 -5.45
CA GLY A 68 0.01 2.10 -5.42
C GLY A 68 -0.66 2.32 -4.07
N LEU A 69 -0.57 3.51 -3.54
CA LEU A 69 -1.20 3.93 -2.30
C LEU A 69 -2.09 5.11 -2.62
N LEU A 70 -3.40 4.94 -2.45
CA LEU A 70 -4.39 5.94 -2.87
C LEU A 70 -5.18 6.42 -1.65
N GLN A 71 -5.16 7.72 -1.40
CA GLN A 71 -5.97 8.34 -0.35
C GLN A 71 -6.97 9.30 -0.96
N PHE A 72 -8.24 9.19 -0.57
CA PHE A 72 -9.27 10.18 -0.85
C PHE A 72 -9.13 11.31 0.16
N VAL A 73 -8.69 12.49 -0.30
CA VAL A 73 -8.24 13.57 0.60
C VAL A 73 -9.36 14.49 1.04
N ASP A 74 -10.33 14.81 0.17
CA ASP A 74 -11.43 15.73 0.51
C ASP A 74 -12.66 15.00 1.06
N ALA A 75 -12.95 13.82 0.52
CA ALA A 75 -14.09 12.99 0.90
C ALA A 75 -13.58 11.61 1.30
N PRO A 76 -13.05 11.47 2.53
CA PRO A 76 -12.50 10.20 2.99
C PRO A 76 -13.53 9.09 2.91
N LEU A 77 -13.09 7.92 2.47
CA LEU A 77 -13.93 6.73 2.47
C LEU A 77 -14.13 6.24 3.89
N PRO A 78 -15.25 5.52 4.17
CA PRO A 78 -15.49 4.96 5.49
C PRO A 78 -14.34 4.04 5.93
N ALA A 79 -13.94 4.14 7.19
CA ALA A 79 -12.94 3.25 7.75
C ALA A 79 -13.50 1.82 7.79
N PRO A 80 -12.67 0.80 7.48
CA PRO A 80 -13.12 -0.59 7.59
C PRO A 80 -13.32 -0.97 9.06
N ALA A 81 -14.16 -1.99 9.29
CA ALA A 81 -14.31 -2.57 10.62
C ALA A 81 -12.96 -3.15 11.08
N GLU A 82 -12.64 -2.96 12.36
CA GLU A 82 -11.43 -3.58 12.93
C GLU A 82 -11.56 -5.10 12.95
N ARG A 83 -10.49 -5.76 12.52
CA ARG A 83 -10.39 -7.21 12.54
C ARG A 83 -8.99 -7.62 12.97
N THR A 84 -8.91 -8.74 13.67
CA THR A 84 -7.63 -9.31 14.09
C THR A 84 -7.23 -10.52 13.24
N ARG A 85 -8.11 -10.97 12.35
CA ARG A 85 -7.90 -12.12 11.49
C ARG A 85 -8.19 -11.74 10.04
N LEU A 86 -7.48 -12.38 9.13
CA LEU A 86 -7.74 -12.26 7.70
C LEU A 86 -9.03 -12.98 7.33
N GLY A 87 -9.76 -12.43 6.39
CA GLY A 87 -11.01 -12.96 5.89
C GLY A 87 -11.01 -13.10 4.37
N ILE A 88 -12.12 -13.58 3.86
CA ILE A 88 -12.31 -13.75 2.42
C ILE A 88 -12.20 -12.39 1.73
N GLY A 89 -11.39 -12.32 0.67
CA GLY A 89 -11.17 -11.10 -0.09
C GLY A 89 -9.98 -10.27 0.38
N ASP A 90 -9.39 -10.57 1.53
CA ASP A 90 -8.20 -9.87 1.99
C ASP A 90 -6.99 -10.21 1.12
N VAL A 91 -6.13 -9.23 0.95
CA VAL A 91 -4.90 -9.37 0.18
C VAL A 91 -3.73 -9.63 1.13
N VAL A 92 -2.90 -10.59 0.78
CA VAL A 92 -1.66 -10.90 1.50
C VAL A 92 -0.50 -10.68 0.54
N PHE A 93 0.45 -9.83 0.93
CA PHE A 93 1.69 -9.69 0.18
C PHE A 93 2.74 -10.62 0.75
N VAL A 94 3.29 -11.46 -0.09
CA VAL A 94 4.45 -12.28 0.24
C VAL A 94 5.66 -11.58 -0.35
N MET A 95 6.57 -11.16 0.52
CA MET A 95 7.76 -10.42 0.13
C MET A 95 9.00 -11.19 0.52
N GLN A 96 10.06 -11.01 -0.24
CA GLN A 96 11.34 -11.64 0.00
C GLN A 96 12.37 -10.58 0.38
N THR A 97 13.18 -10.88 1.39
CA THR A 97 14.29 -10.04 1.82
C THR A 97 15.45 -10.91 2.28
N ASP A 98 16.65 -10.41 2.17
CA ASP A 98 17.84 -11.05 2.73
C ASP A 98 18.13 -10.60 4.18
N ASP A 99 17.29 -9.73 4.73
CA ASP A 99 17.45 -9.20 6.10
C ASP A 99 16.12 -9.20 6.86
N VAL A 100 15.62 -10.39 7.14
CA VAL A 100 14.35 -10.54 7.88
C VAL A 100 14.44 -9.92 9.27
N ALA A 101 15.56 -10.09 9.97
CA ALA A 101 15.73 -9.52 11.31
C ALA A 101 15.69 -7.99 11.30
N GLY A 102 16.33 -7.36 10.32
CA GLY A 102 16.30 -5.90 10.16
C GLY A 102 14.92 -5.37 9.82
N VAL A 103 14.20 -6.04 8.93
CA VAL A 103 12.82 -5.67 8.59
C VAL A 103 11.93 -5.78 9.84
N HIS A 104 12.05 -6.84 10.59
CA HIS A 104 11.27 -7.02 11.83
C HIS A 104 11.55 -5.90 12.83
N ALA A 105 12.82 -5.58 13.06
CA ALA A 105 13.20 -4.51 13.99
C ALA A 105 12.64 -3.15 13.55
N ARG A 106 12.75 -2.81 12.26
CA ARG A 106 12.21 -1.54 11.74
C ARG A 106 10.69 -1.49 11.79
N ALA A 107 10.02 -2.62 11.54
CA ALA A 107 8.56 -2.71 11.64
C ALA A 107 8.09 -2.48 13.08
N LEU A 108 8.77 -3.07 14.06
CA LEU A 108 8.48 -2.83 15.48
C LEU A 108 8.68 -1.36 15.85
N ALA A 109 9.79 -0.76 15.45
CA ALA A 109 10.09 0.64 15.73
C ALA A 109 9.09 1.59 15.07
N PHE A 110 8.57 1.24 13.90
CA PHE A 110 7.54 2.01 13.20
C PHE A 110 6.17 1.93 13.89
N GLY A 111 5.93 0.90 14.68
CA GLY A 111 4.65 0.64 15.33
C GLY A 111 3.72 -0.28 14.54
N ALA A 112 4.27 -1.06 13.62
CA ALA A 112 3.49 -2.04 12.89
C ALA A 112 3.01 -3.16 13.80
N ARG A 113 1.84 -3.71 13.49
CA ARG A 113 1.33 -4.88 14.20
C ARG A 113 2.03 -6.13 13.68
N ILE A 114 2.66 -6.87 14.57
CA ILE A 114 3.37 -8.11 14.25
C ILE A 114 2.53 -9.29 14.75
N TYR A 115 2.13 -10.18 13.84
CA TYR A 115 1.41 -11.38 14.23
C TYR A 115 2.33 -12.41 14.89
N ALA A 116 3.49 -12.63 14.27
CA ALA A 116 4.49 -13.56 14.81
C ALA A 116 5.89 -13.05 14.45
N ALA A 117 6.82 -13.15 15.41
CA ALA A 117 8.21 -12.83 15.16
C ALA A 117 8.84 -13.85 14.18
N PRO A 118 9.95 -13.48 13.52
CA PRO A 118 10.69 -14.43 12.68
C PRO A 118 11.11 -15.67 13.49
N HIS A 119 11.09 -16.82 12.83
CA HIS A 119 11.40 -18.12 13.49
C HIS A 119 12.13 -19.09 12.56
#